data_f9f0d2a91ae48e04c368e5e0cd102d4c
#
_entry.id   f9f0d2a91ae48e04c368e5e0cd102d4c
#
_cell.length_a   1.000
_cell.length_b   1.000
_cell.length_c   1.000
_cell.angle_alpha   90.00
_cell.angle_beta   90.00
_cell.angle_gamma   90.00
#
_symmetry.space_group_name_H-M   'P 1'
#
loop_
_entity.id
_entity.type
_entity.pdbx_description
1 polymer ?
#
loop_
_entity_poly.entity_id
_entity_poly.type
_entity_poly.pdbx_seq_one_letter_code
_entity_poly.pdbx_strand_id
1 'polypeptide(L)'
;IILDYYSKQYLSFGMSFNINTFSIDIAKLSPTDPDYGITNDRRTTNNNFDVGFLYRWDQFYLSVNGANILGKNIDQFSGYKIEPNLLLNYQVYTGYVIKTANYSEIEPSAFFQYFASDGRSSTDLNFKYRKYNNRDEYYWIGASYRFLNDQVLKPLNLGPMFGFKKSVFYFGYSYQMTFNEMASFNSGTHMITIGLDFLQGISDCPCTQSVDHHGWGY
;
A
#
# COMPACT_ATOMS: atom_id res chain seq x y z
N ILE A 1 18.25 10.23 -2.39
CA ILE A 1 19.68 10.38 -2.02
C ILE A 1 20.42 9.12 -2.48
N ILE A 2 21.48 9.29 -3.24
CA ILE A 2 22.40 8.21 -3.61
C ILE A 2 23.40 8.10 -2.46
N LEU A 3 23.40 6.98 -1.75
CA LEU A 3 24.36 6.74 -0.66
C LEU A 3 25.72 6.25 -1.19
N ASP A 4 25.66 5.36 -2.16
CA ASP A 4 26.86 4.87 -2.85
C ASP A 4 26.51 4.42 -4.27
N TYR A 5 27.11 5.07 -5.25
CA TYR A 5 26.87 4.79 -6.66
C TYR A 5 27.42 3.41 -7.09
N TYR A 6 28.59 3.03 -6.58
CA TYR A 6 29.24 1.76 -6.96
C TYR A 6 28.51 0.55 -6.37
N SER A 7 27.98 0.66 -5.15
CA SER A 7 27.23 -0.42 -4.50
C SER A 7 25.73 -0.33 -4.77
N LYS A 8 25.28 0.61 -5.63
CA LYS A 8 23.86 0.83 -6.00
C LYS A 8 22.95 1.00 -4.78
N GLN A 9 23.39 1.81 -3.83
CA GLN A 9 22.62 2.11 -2.62
C GLN A 9 21.89 3.44 -2.76
N TYR A 10 20.58 3.41 -2.52
CA TYR A 10 19.70 4.57 -2.63
C TYR A 10 18.81 4.68 -1.41
N LEU A 11 18.66 5.89 -0.91
CA LEU A 11 17.70 6.24 0.13
C LEU A 11 16.74 7.29 -0.42
N SER A 12 15.45 6.98 -0.39
CA SER A 12 14.38 7.91 -0.74
C SER A 12 13.56 8.25 0.50
N PHE A 13 13.15 9.49 0.60
CA PHE A 13 12.27 10.00 1.64
C PHE A 13 10.98 10.50 0.99
N GLY A 14 9.84 10.16 1.59
CA GLY A 14 8.53 10.61 1.16
C GLY A 14 7.74 11.15 2.35
N MET A 15 6.94 12.18 2.09
CA MET A 15 5.99 12.74 3.04
C MET A 15 4.69 13.07 2.31
N SER A 16 3.56 12.78 2.94
CA SER A 16 2.26 13.21 2.46
C SER A 16 1.49 13.95 3.54
N PHE A 17 0.61 14.84 3.12
CA PHE A 17 -0.33 15.53 3.97
C PHE A 17 -1.75 15.17 3.55
N ASN A 18 -2.55 14.70 4.50
CA ASN A 18 -3.90 14.22 4.26
C ASN A 18 -4.91 15.08 4.99
N ILE A 19 -5.96 15.48 4.30
CA ILE A 19 -7.12 16.17 4.87
C ILE A 19 -8.34 15.27 4.68
N ASN A 20 -8.88 14.76 5.79
CA ASN A 20 -10.05 13.90 5.78
C ASN A 20 -11.24 14.62 6.42
N THR A 21 -12.31 14.82 5.68
CA THR A 21 -13.56 15.39 6.19
C THR A 21 -14.61 14.29 6.23
N PHE A 22 -15.13 14.05 7.41
CA PHE A 22 -16.26 13.15 7.64
C PHE A 22 -17.50 13.98 8.03
N SER A 23 -18.65 13.71 7.40
CA SER A 23 -19.90 14.37 7.75
C SER A 23 -21.05 13.36 7.82
N ILE A 24 -21.87 13.48 8.86
CA ILE A 24 -23.13 12.75 9.01
C ILE A 24 -24.26 13.78 8.85
N ASP A 25 -25.13 13.55 7.90
CA ASP A 25 -26.34 14.34 7.67
C ASP A 25 -27.54 13.54 8.22
N ILE A 26 -28.04 14.00 9.34
CA ILE A 26 -29.14 13.32 10.06
C ILE A 26 -30.46 13.38 9.29
N ALA A 27 -30.65 14.43 8.47
CA ALA A 27 -31.88 14.55 7.68
C ALA A 27 -32.06 13.41 6.67
N LYS A 28 -30.98 12.69 6.36
CA LYS A 28 -30.98 11.52 5.47
C LYS A 28 -31.12 10.18 6.20
N LEU A 29 -31.07 10.18 7.52
CA LEU A 29 -31.30 8.99 8.33
C LEU A 29 -32.81 8.75 8.46
N SER A 30 -33.24 7.50 8.35
CA SER A 30 -34.66 7.16 8.51
C SER A 30 -35.13 7.45 9.94
N PRO A 31 -36.29 8.10 10.14
CA PRO A 31 -36.86 8.33 11.48
C PRO A 31 -37.14 7.05 12.27
N THR A 32 -37.13 5.91 11.60
CA THR A 32 -37.37 4.57 12.18
C THR A 32 -36.08 3.86 12.58
N ASP A 33 -34.93 4.45 12.37
CA ASP A 33 -33.65 3.85 12.75
C ASP A 33 -33.46 4.02 14.27
N PRO A 34 -33.26 2.94 15.05
CA PRO A 34 -33.17 3.02 16.50
C PRO A 34 -31.92 3.72 17.04
N ASP A 35 -31.04 4.19 16.19
CA ASP A 35 -29.78 4.83 16.60
C ASP A 35 -30.00 6.31 16.97
N TYR A 36 -30.90 6.52 17.94
CA TYR A 36 -31.25 7.85 18.47
C TYR A 36 -30.10 8.58 19.21
N GLY A 37 -28.88 8.06 19.18
CA GLY A 37 -27.72 8.69 19.82
C GLY A 37 -27.16 9.91 19.10
N ILE A 38 -27.55 10.14 17.84
CA ILE A 38 -27.05 11.25 17.01
C ILE A 38 -28.18 12.24 16.78
N THR A 39 -28.20 13.32 17.55
CA THR A 39 -29.28 14.33 17.48
C THR A 39 -28.96 15.54 16.61
N ASN A 40 -27.72 15.70 16.17
CA ASN A 40 -27.29 16.85 15.38
C ASN A 40 -26.35 16.44 14.22
N ASP A 41 -26.39 17.18 13.11
CA ASP A 41 -25.43 17.06 12.03
C ASP A 41 -24.01 17.16 12.56
N ARG A 42 -23.17 16.22 12.18
CA ARG A 42 -21.79 16.16 12.65
C ARG A 42 -20.83 16.26 11.47
N ARG A 43 -19.94 17.23 11.53
CA ARG A 43 -18.83 17.36 10.59
C ARG A 43 -17.52 17.44 11.33
N THR A 44 -16.60 16.54 10.99
CA THR A 44 -15.25 16.53 11.57
C THR A 44 -14.22 16.55 10.44
N THR A 45 -13.24 17.45 10.52
CA THR A 45 -12.10 17.49 9.59
C THR A 45 -10.84 17.16 10.37
N ASN A 46 -10.10 16.16 9.89
CA ASN A 46 -8.82 15.74 10.45
C ASN A 46 -7.72 15.97 9.45
N ASN A 47 -6.66 16.62 9.90
CA ASN A 47 -5.41 16.78 9.15
C ASN A 47 -4.43 15.75 9.66
N ASN A 48 -3.69 15.11 8.77
CA ASN A 48 -2.70 14.11 9.15
C ASN A 48 -1.48 14.13 8.22
N PHE A 49 -0.40 13.52 8.69
CA PHE A 49 0.84 13.35 7.94
C PHE A 49 1.22 11.89 7.88
N ASP A 50 1.78 11.51 6.74
CA ASP A 50 2.46 10.24 6.55
C ASP A 50 3.92 10.53 6.21
N VAL A 51 4.82 9.73 6.75
CA VAL A 51 6.27 9.83 6.51
C VAL A 51 6.80 8.45 6.19
N GLY A 52 7.60 8.36 5.15
CA GLY A 52 8.18 7.10 4.72
C GLY A 52 9.60 7.21 4.22
N PHE A 53 10.33 6.11 4.37
CA PHE A 53 11.67 5.91 3.86
C PHE A 53 11.68 4.67 2.99
N LEU A 54 12.42 4.71 1.88
CA LEU A 54 12.70 3.57 1.04
C LEU A 54 14.22 3.45 0.88
N TYR A 55 14.76 2.35 1.37
CA TYR A 55 16.14 1.96 1.15
C TYR A 55 16.21 0.90 0.07
N ARG A 56 17.10 1.05 -0.91
CA ARG A 56 17.37 0.07 -1.95
C ARG A 56 18.87 -0.21 -2.00
N TRP A 57 19.18 -1.48 -2.08
CA TRP A 57 20.53 -1.98 -2.27
C TRP A 57 20.53 -3.08 -3.34
N ASP A 58 20.97 -2.74 -4.53
CA ASP A 58 20.94 -3.59 -5.72
C ASP A 58 19.54 -4.22 -5.93
N GLN A 59 19.37 -5.48 -5.59
CA GLN A 59 18.13 -6.25 -5.75
C GLN A 59 17.23 -6.23 -4.51
N PHE A 60 17.76 -5.82 -3.37
CA PHE A 60 17.02 -5.73 -2.11
C PHE A 60 16.37 -4.35 -1.95
N TYR A 61 15.17 -4.34 -1.38
CA TYR A 61 14.55 -3.10 -0.94
C TYR A 61 13.83 -3.26 0.41
N LEU A 62 13.83 -2.17 1.17
CA LEU A 62 13.14 -2.04 2.44
C LEU A 62 12.46 -0.67 2.51
N SER A 63 11.16 -0.64 2.70
CA SER A 63 10.40 0.56 2.97
C SER A 63 9.83 0.53 4.38
N VAL A 64 9.94 1.64 5.09
CA VAL A 64 9.31 1.84 6.40
C VAL A 64 8.49 3.11 6.33
N ASN A 65 7.22 3.02 6.70
CA ASN A 65 6.28 4.11 6.65
C ASN A 65 5.49 4.21 7.96
N GLY A 66 5.28 5.44 8.43
CA GLY A 66 4.34 5.78 9.48
C GLY A 66 3.21 6.61 8.87
N ALA A 67 2.01 6.09 8.88
CA ALA A 67 0.83 6.78 8.37
C ALA A 67 -0.04 7.27 9.54
N ASN A 68 -0.72 8.41 9.33
CA ASN A 68 -1.57 9.04 10.32
C ASN A 68 -0.84 9.36 11.63
N ILE A 69 0.30 10.04 11.55
CA ILE A 69 1.19 10.32 12.70
C ILE A 69 0.53 11.22 13.74
N LEU A 70 -0.34 12.14 13.31
CA LEU A 70 -1.05 13.04 14.21
C LEU A 70 -2.26 12.36 14.84
N GLY A 71 -2.50 12.65 16.11
CA GLY A 71 -3.74 12.24 16.77
C GLY A 71 -4.97 12.87 16.11
N LYS A 72 -6.05 12.11 16.05
CA LYS A 72 -7.36 12.59 15.59
C LYS A 72 -7.93 13.55 16.64
N ASN A 73 -8.27 14.76 16.24
CA ASN A 73 -9.01 15.69 17.10
C ASN A 73 -10.50 15.29 17.05
N ILE A 74 -10.95 14.59 18.09
CA ILE A 74 -12.36 14.26 18.27
C ILE A 74 -12.93 15.40 19.12
N ASP A 75 -13.81 16.22 18.56
CA ASP A 75 -14.61 17.16 19.34
C ASP A 75 -15.37 16.35 20.41
N GLN A 76 -15.02 16.65 21.66
CA GLN A 76 -15.45 15.91 22.83
C GLN A 76 -16.94 16.12 23.05
N PHE A 77 -17.78 15.28 22.50
CA PHE A 77 -19.10 15.09 23.07
C PHE A 77 -18.94 14.24 24.33
N SER A 78 -19.01 14.95 25.47
CA SER A 78 -19.28 14.45 26.82
C SER A 78 -19.05 12.93 27.05
N GLY A 79 -17.86 12.58 27.51
CA GLY A 79 -17.68 11.43 28.41
C GLY A 79 -17.47 10.04 27.80
N TYR A 80 -17.81 9.78 26.56
CA TYR A 80 -17.64 8.48 25.93
C TYR A 80 -16.62 8.55 24.80
N LYS A 81 -15.41 8.03 25.04
CA LYS A 81 -14.41 7.79 23.98
C LYS A 81 -14.85 6.55 23.20
N ILE A 82 -15.66 6.71 22.17
CA ILE A 82 -16.13 5.62 21.32
C ILE A 82 -15.11 5.29 20.21
N GLU A 83 -14.24 6.24 19.86
CA GLU A 83 -13.26 6.08 18.78
C GLU A 83 -11.82 6.29 19.25
N PRO A 84 -10.85 5.54 18.70
CA PRO A 84 -9.44 5.75 19.04
C PRO A 84 -8.95 7.11 18.55
N ASN A 85 -8.26 7.86 19.43
CA ASN A 85 -7.70 9.17 19.10
C ASN A 85 -6.46 9.07 18.20
N LEU A 86 -5.78 7.94 18.22
CA LEU A 86 -4.56 7.71 17.47
C LEU A 86 -4.82 6.69 16.38
N LEU A 87 -4.73 7.13 15.12
CA LEU A 87 -4.88 6.29 13.94
C LEU A 87 -3.52 5.86 13.37
N LEU A 88 -2.47 6.01 14.15
CA LEU A 88 -1.11 5.70 13.74
C LEU A 88 -1.00 4.26 13.25
N ASN A 89 -0.43 4.12 12.07
CA ASN A 89 -0.25 2.86 11.38
C ASN A 89 1.19 2.75 10.90
N TYR A 90 1.90 1.75 11.39
CA TYR A 90 3.25 1.42 10.94
C TYR A 90 3.18 0.40 9.82
N GLN A 91 3.94 0.64 8.77
CA GLN A 91 4.01 -0.21 7.60
C GLN A 91 5.46 -0.51 7.26
N VAL A 92 5.77 -1.76 7.03
CA VAL A 92 7.08 -2.21 6.56
C VAL A 92 6.87 -3.05 5.31
N TYR A 93 7.54 -2.68 4.23
CA TYR A 93 7.53 -3.44 2.98
C TYR A 93 8.95 -3.82 2.60
N THR A 94 9.20 -5.09 2.37
CA THR A 94 10.51 -5.58 1.99
C THR A 94 10.39 -6.62 0.89
N GLY A 95 11.39 -6.71 0.06
CA GLY A 95 11.44 -7.71 -0.99
C GLY A 95 12.82 -7.81 -1.63
N TYR A 96 12.93 -8.84 -2.44
CA TYR A 96 14.17 -9.15 -3.16
C TYR A 96 13.84 -9.53 -4.60
N VAL A 97 14.55 -8.93 -5.56
CA VAL A 97 14.36 -9.20 -7.00
C VAL A 97 15.42 -10.17 -7.46
N ILE A 98 15.04 -11.41 -7.75
CA ILE A 98 15.92 -12.45 -8.27
C ILE A 98 15.87 -12.40 -9.79
N LYS A 99 16.95 -11.96 -10.42
CA LYS A 99 17.08 -11.99 -11.89
C LYS A 99 17.35 -13.41 -12.34
N THR A 100 16.51 -13.90 -13.26
CA THR A 100 16.62 -15.24 -13.83
C THR A 100 17.05 -15.13 -15.30
N ALA A 101 17.60 -16.21 -15.86
CA ALA A 101 17.89 -16.30 -17.29
C ALA A 101 16.65 -15.95 -18.15
N ASN A 102 16.85 -15.56 -19.40
CA ASN A 102 15.78 -15.25 -20.35
C ASN A 102 14.93 -14.01 -20.03
N TYR A 103 15.56 -12.93 -19.52
CA TYR A 103 14.87 -11.66 -19.25
C TYR A 103 13.64 -11.84 -18.36
N SER A 104 13.79 -12.61 -17.30
CA SER A 104 12.74 -12.80 -16.31
C SER A 104 13.23 -12.53 -14.88
N GLU A 105 12.31 -12.21 -14.01
CA GLU A 105 12.55 -11.90 -12.60
C GLU A 105 11.53 -12.60 -11.72
N ILE A 106 11.98 -13.00 -10.54
CA ILE A 106 11.14 -13.50 -9.45
C ILE A 106 11.29 -12.53 -8.29
N GLU A 107 10.18 -12.08 -7.73
CA GLU A 107 10.15 -11.10 -6.64
C GLU A 107 9.32 -11.64 -5.48
N PRO A 108 9.92 -12.35 -4.52
CA PRO A 108 9.31 -12.55 -3.21
C PRO A 108 9.32 -11.24 -2.42
N SER A 109 8.19 -10.91 -1.77
CA SER A 109 8.08 -9.72 -0.94
C SER A 109 7.12 -9.93 0.23
N ALA A 110 7.30 -9.13 1.28
CA ALA A 110 6.47 -9.15 2.47
C ALA A 110 6.06 -7.71 2.83
N PHE A 111 4.80 -7.54 3.17
CA PHE A 111 4.26 -6.30 3.70
C PHE A 111 3.70 -6.56 5.10
N PHE A 112 4.22 -5.86 6.08
CA PHE A 112 3.77 -5.90 7.46
C PHE A 112 3.07 -4.59 7.80
N GLN A 113 1.94 -4.67 8.48
CA GLN A 113 1.17 -3.53 8.94
C GLN A 113 0.77 -3.72 10.41
N TYR A 114 0.93 -2.65 11.20
CA TYR A 114 0.56 -2.61 12.61
C TYR A 114 -0.25 -1.35 12.91
N PHE A 115 -1.43 -1.52 13.48
CA PHE A 115 -2.31 -0.44 13.91
C PHE A 115 -2.13 -0.19 15.40
N ALA A 116 -1.60 0.99 15.75
CA ALA A 116 -1.35 1.36 17.14
C ALA A 116 -2.64 1.60 17.94
N SER A 117 -3.77 1.81 17.26
CA SER A 117 -5.07 2.07 17.89
C SER A 117 -5.63 0.87 18.67
N ASP A 118 -5.45 -0.33 18.14
CA ASP A 118 -6.04 -1.55 18.67
C ASP A 118 -5.06 -2.73 18.77
N GLY A 119 -3.79 -2.48 18.42
CA GLY A 119 -2.73 -3.47 18.49
C GLY A 119 -2.79 -4.57 17.42
N ARG A 120 -3.74 -4.49 16.48
CA ARG A 120 -3.83 -5.48 15.40
C ARG A 120 -2.67 -5.34 14.42
N SER A 121 -2.21 -6.47 13.94
CA SER A 121 -1.21 -6.52 12.89
C SER A 121 -1.53 -7.58 11.85
N SER A 122 -1.11 -7.32 10.62
CA SER A 122 -1.26 -8.23 9.49
C SER A 122 0.02 -8.32 8.69
N THR A 123 0.19 -9.45 8.03
CA THR A 123 1.30 -9.70 7.11
C THR A 123 0.77 -10.19 5.78
N ASP A 124 1.27 -9.61 4.69
CA ASP A 124 1.03 -10.05 3.33
C ASP A 124 2.33 -10.63 2.77
N LEU A 125 2.29 -11.86 2.35
CA LEU A 125 3.36 -12.49 1.59
C LEU A 125 2.98 -12.46 0.11
N ASN A 126 3.87 -11.92 -0.71
CA ASN A 126 3.63 -11.79 -2.13
C ASN A 126 4.74 -12.51 -2.91
N PHE A 127 4.32 -13.12 -3.99
CA PHE A 127 5.24 -13.72 -4.95
C PHE A 127 4.86 -13.24 -6.34
N LYS A 128 5.81 -12.67 -7.06
CA LYS A 128 5.62 -12.11 -8.40
C LYS A 128 6.65 -12.69 -9.36
N TYR A 129 6.21 -13.12 -10.52
CA TYR A 129 7.05 -13.45 -11.65
C TYR A 129 6.84 -12.44 -12.75
N ARG A 130 7.92 -11.85 -13.27
CA ARG A 130 7.93 -10.84 -14.32
C ARG A 130 8.75 -11.33 -15.51
N LYS A 131 8.22 -11.14 -16.72
CA LYS A 131 8.87 -11.45 -17.98
C LYS A 131 8.97 -10.19 -18.84
N TYR A 132 10.18 -9.84 -19.25
CA TYR A 132 10.45 -8.71 -20.12
C TYR A 132 10.44 -9.14 -21.59
N ASN A 133 9.76 -8.36 -22.44
CA ASN A 133 9.88 -8.44 -23.88
C ASN A 133 10.98 -7.49 -24.36
N ASN A 134 11.00 -6.28 -23.83
CA ASN A 134 11.96 -5.21 -24.08
C ASN A 134 12.27 -4.49 -22.77
N ARG A 135 13.15 -3.46 -22.79
CA ARG A 135 13.49 -2.67 -21.60
C ARG A 135 12.27 -2.01 -20.94
N ASP A 136 11.31 -1.56 -21.75
CA ASP A 136 10.13 -0.81 -21.30
C ASP A 136 8.83 -1.62 -21.35
N GLU A 137 8.91 -2.88 -21.77
CA GLU A 137 7.74 -3.73 -21.92
C GLU A 137 7.91 -5.04 -21.15
N TYR A 138 6.98 -5.31 -20.26
CA TYR A 138 6.93 -6.55 -19.50
C TYR A 138 5.49 -6.92 -19.14
N TYR A 139 5.28 -8.18 -18.85
CA TYR A 139 4.11 -8.66 -18.16
C TYR A 139 4.52 -9.40 -16.89
N TRP A 140 3.61 -9.45 -15.95
CA TRP A 140 3.85 -10.10 -14.69
C TRP A 140 2.59 -10.79 -14.18
N ILE A 141 2.80 -11.87 -13.43
CA ILE A 141 1.78 -12.60 -12.70
C ILE A 141 2.27 -12.80 -11.27
N GLY A 142 1.35 -12.97 -10.34
CA GLY A 142 1.72 -13.20 -8.96
C GLY A 142 0.56 -13.68 -8.11
N ALA A 143 0.85 -13.91 -6.85
CA ALA A 143 -0.12 -14.26 -5.83
C ALA A 143 0.20 -13.52 -4.53
N SER A 144 -0.83 -13.20 -3.78
CA SER A 144 -0.75 -12.58 -2.45
C SER A 144 -1.45 -13.47 -1.44
N TYR A 145 -0.85 -13.63 -0.28
CA TYR A 145 -1.38 -14.32 0.87
C TYR A 145 -1.33 -13.39 2.09
N ARG A 146 -2.51 -13.01 2.61
CA ARG A 146 -2.62 -12.15 3.79
C ARG A 146 -3.14 -12.94 4.97
N PHE A 147 -2.54 -12.73 6.14
CA PHE A 147 -2.99 -13.26 7.41
C PHE A 147 -2.84 -12.23 8.54
N LEU A 148 -3.64 -12.40 9.59
CA LEU A 148 -3.45 -11.69 10.85
C LEU A 148 -2.35 -12.38 11.66
N ASN A 149 -1.47 -11.61 12.31
CA ASN A 149 -0.30 -12.18 12.99
C ASN A 149 -0.64 -12.99 14.25
N ASP A 150 -1.83 -12.80 14.80
CA ASP A 150 -2.41 -13.64 15.85
C ASP A 150 -3.01 -14.95 15.33
N GLN A 151 -3.16 -15.10 13.99
CA GLN A 151 -3.77 -16.25 13.32
C GLN A 151 -2.97 -16.67 12.09
N VAL A 152 -1.66 -16.90 12.25
CA VAL A 152 -0.68 -17.06 11.17
C VAL A 152 -1.06 -18.12 10.11
N LEU A 153 -1.69 -19.20 10.49
CA LEU A 153 -2.05 -20.27 9.55
C LEU A 153 -3.45 -20.12 8.94
N LYS A 154 -4.20 -19.08 9.31
CA LYS A 154 -5.52 -18.84 8.75
C LYS A 154 -5.44 -17.71 7.72
N PRO A 155 -5.70 -17.98 6.44
CA PRO A 155 -5.70 -16.92 5.44
C PRO A 155 -6.84 -15.94 5.73
N LEU A 156 -6.52 -14.66 5.79
CA LEU A 156 -7.51 -13.60 5.75
C LEU A 156 -7.94 -13.38 4.30
N ASN A 157 -6.95 -13.23 3.42
CA ASN A 157 -7.16 -13.10 1.98
C ASN A 157 -6.10 -13.88 1.22
N LEU A 158 -6.50 -14.45 0.10
CA LEU A 158 -5.62 -15.03 -0.89
C LEU A 158 -6.04 -14.48 -2.26
N GLY A 159 -5.11 -14.10 -3.11
CA GLY A 159 -5.49 -13.57 -4.39
C GLY A 159 -4.44 -13.63 -5.48
N PRO A 160 -4.85 -13.98 -6.70
CA PRO A 160 -4.02 -13.81 -7.88
C PRO A 160 -3.90 -12.33 -8.24
N MET A 161 -2.78 -12.00 -8.86
CA MET A 161 -2.54 -10.68 -9.42
C MET A 161 -1.81 -10.82 -10.75
N PHE A 162 -2.07 -9.90 -11.67
CA PHE A 162 -1.37 -9.85 -12.96
C PHE A 162 -1.35 -8.43 -13.50
N GLY A 163 -0.46 -8.17 -14.42
CA GLY A 163 -0.40 -6.88 -15.08
C GLY A 163 0.62 -6.88 -16.22
N PHE A 164 0.69 -5.74 -16.87
CA PHE A 164 1.66 -5.50 -17.93
C PHE A 164 2.05 -4.03 -17.98
N LYS A 165 3.22 -3.78 -18.51
CA LYS A 165 3.68 -2.45 -18.93
C LYS A 165 3.99 -2.50 -20.40
N LYS A 166 3.48 -1.53 -21.15
CA LYS A 166 3.76 -1.33 -22.58
C LYS A 166 4.04 0.15 -22.83
N SER A 167 5.30 0.45 -23.17
CA SER A 167 5.77 1.83 -23.32
C SER A 167 5.43 2.66 -22.07
N VAL A 168 4.64 3.70 -22.21
CA VAL A 168 4.25 4.63 -21.13
C VAL A 168 3.08 4.13 -20.28
N PHE A 169 2.41 3.07 -20.71
CA PHE A 169 1.18 2.60 -20.06
C PHE A 169 1.48 1.39 -19.16
N TYR A 170 1.00 1.46 -17.91
CA TYR A 170 1.02 0.36 -16.95
C TYR A 170 -0.42 -0.02 -16.58
N PHE A 171 -0.69 -1.31 -16.54
CA PHE A 171 -1.93 -1.90 -16.07
C PHE A 171 -1.64 -3.00 -15.05
N GLY A 172 -2.38 -3.00 -13.95
CA GLY A 172 -2.35 -4.05 -12.95
C GLY A 172 -3.76 -4.39 -12.48
N TYR A 173 -3.97 -5.66 -12.21
CA TYR A 173 -5.20 -6.18 -11.64
C TYR A 173 -4.88 -7.18 -10.54
N SER A 174 -5.62 -7.11 -9.44
CA SER A 174 -5.61 -8.12 -8.40
C SER A 174 -7.03 -8.44 -7.94
N TYR A 175 -7.24 -9.69 -7.59
CA TYR A 175 -8.46 -10.16 -6.97
C TYR A 175 -8.13 -10.83 -5.65
N GLN A 176 -8.72 -10.37 -4.55
CA GLN A 176 -8.50 -10.91 -3.22
C GLN A 176 -9.75 -11.63 -2.74
N MET A 177 -9.66 -12.94 -2.62
CA MET A 177 -10.70 -13.79 -2.02
C MET A 177 -10.58 -13.75 -0.51
N THR A 178 -11.69 -13.54 0.17
CA THR A 178 -11.77 -13.53 1.63
C THR A 178 -12.08 -14.92 2.15
N PHE A 179 -11.37 -15.38 3.20
CA PHE A 179 -11.49 -16.75 3.75
C PHE A 179 -11.98 -16.79 5.20
N ASN A 180 -12.48 -15.68 5.72
CA ASN A 180 -13.07 -15.62 7.05
C ASN A 180 -14.62 -15.79 7.00
N GLU A 181 -15.28 -15.65 8.13
CA GLU A 181 -16.75 -15.75 8.25
C GLU A 181 -17.50 -14.72 7.38
N MET A 182 -16.84 -13.64 7.00
CA MET A 182 -17.41 -12.64 6.09
C MET A 182 -17.41 -13.08 4.63
N ALA A 183 -16.80 -14.22 4.28
CA ALA A 183 -16.76 -14.72 2.90
C ALA A 183 -18.17 -14.98 2.33
N SER A 184 -19.16 -15.28 3.17
CA SER A 184 -20.56 -15.43 2.78
C SER A 184 -21.24 -14.11 2.41
N PHE A 185 -20.70 -12.97 2.84
CA PHE A 185 -21.25 -11.63 2.61
C PHE A 185 -20.38 -10.79 1.68
N ASN A 186 -19.17 -11.23 1.40
CA ASN A 186 -18.21 -10.50 0.59
C ASN A 186 -17.63 -11.42 -0.49
N SER A 187 -17.96 -11.15 -1.74
CA SER A 187 -17.46 -11.90 -2.92
C SER A 187 -15.97 -11.68 -3.21
N GLY A 188 -15.24 -10.93 -2.36
CA GLY A 188 -13.85 -10.56 -2.55
C GLY A 188 -13.69 -9.11 -3.03
N THR A 189 -12.43 -8.69 -3.15
CA THR A 189 -12.06 -7.33 -3.55
C THR A 189 -11.33 -7.35 -4.88
N HIS A 190 -11.82 -6.57 -5.83
CA HIS A 190 -11.18 -6.31 -7.10
C HIS A 190 -10.40 -5.00 -7.04
N MET A 191 -9.13 -5.01 -7.43
CA MET A 191 -8.30 -3.83 -7.50
C MET A 191 -7.73 -3.68 -8.90
N ILE A 192 -7.92 -2.50 -9.49
CA ILE A 192 -7.37 -2.13 -10.79
C ILE A 192 -6.39 -0.97 -10.54
N THR A 193 -5.19 -1.09 -11.10
CA THR A 193 -4.17 -0.05 -11.09
C THR A 193 -3.85 0.35 -12.52
N ILE A 194 -3.92 1.63 -12.80
CA ILE A 194 -3.53 2.22 -14.08
C ILE A 194 -2.44 3.24 -13.81
N GLY A 195 -1.36 3.17 -14.55
CA GLY A 195 -0.24 4.10 -14.47
C GLY A 195 0.15 4.61 -15.85
N LEU A 196 0.61 5.86 -15.89
CA LEU A 196 1.12 6.50 -17.09
C LEU A 196 2.49 7.11 -16.77
N ASP A 197 3.52 6.63 -17.44
CA ASP A 197 4.88 7.20 -17.37
C ASP A 197 5.01 8.23 -18.48
N PHE A 198 4.97 9.52 -18.13
CA PHE A 198 5.12 10.60 -19.08
C PHE A 198 6.14 11.63 -18.58
N LEU A 199 6.68 12.41 -19.48
CA LEU A 199 7.68 13.46 -19.18
C LEU A 199 8.96 12.93 -18.49
N GLN A 200 9.27 11.66 -18.63
CA GLN A 200 10.58 11.13 -18.27
C GLN A 200 11.59 11.59 -19.34
N GLY A 201 11.92 12.88 -19.31
CA GLY A 201 13.05 13.40 -20.09
C GLY A 201 14.30 12.63 -19.70
N ILE A 202 15.06 12.21 -20.69
CA ILE A 202 16.42 11.69 -20.50
C ILE A 202 17.23 12.87 -19.95
N SER A 203 17.19 13.06 -18.63
CA SER A 203 18.11 13.98 -17.99
C SER A 203 19.29 13.16 -17.53
N ASP A 204 20.51 13.59 -17.90
CA ASP A 204 21.76 12.98 -17.45
C ASP A 204 21.99 13.16 -15.93
N CYS A 205 21.04 13.77 -15.22
CA CYS A 205 21.11 13.96 -13.78
C CYS A 205 20.68 12.70 -13.05
N PRO A 206 21.56 12.05 -12.27
CA PRO A 206 21.22 10.85 -11.51
C PRO A 206 20.08 11.05 -10.49
N CYS A 207 19.81 12.29 -10.09
CA CYS A 207 18.73 12.62 -9.13
C CYS A 207 17.33 12.64 -9.74
N THR A 208 17.21 12.70 -11.08
CA THR A 208 15.92 12.70 -11.78
C THR A 208 15.64 11.37 -12.49
N GLN A 209 16.61 10.46 -12.53
CA GLN A 209 16.38 9.13 -13.05
C GLN A 209 15.49 8.38 -12.09
N SER A 210 14.31 7.95 -12.54
CA SER A 210 13.48 7.01 -11.80
C SER A 210 14.32 5.74 -11.57
N VAL A 211 14.35 5.27 -10.34
CA VAL A 211 15.20 4.14 -9.91
C VAL A 211 14.75 2.80 -10.52
N ASP A 212 13.80 2.83 -11.43
CA ASP A 212 13.31 1.68 -12.19
C ASP A 212 14.24 1.21 -13.31
N HIS A 213 15.47 1.70 -13.34
CA HIS A 213 16.50 1.08 -14.16
C HIS A 213 16.84 -0.31 -13.59
N HIS A 214 15.98 -1.27 -13.84
CA HIS A 214 16.38 -2.65 -13.95
C HIS A 214 17.32 -2.76 -15.15
N GLY A 215 18.49 -2.12 -15.01
CA GLY A 215 19.53 -2.18 -16.01
C GLY A 215 19.99 -3.62 -16.11
N TRP A 216 19.56 -4.31 -17.15
CA TRP A 216 20.29 -5.41 -17.72
C TRP A 216 21.58 -4.76 -18.27
N GLY A 217 22.58 -4.61 -17.38
CA GLY A 217 23.90 -4.19 -17.82
C GLY A 217 24.48 -5.26 -18.73
N TYR A 218 24.84 -4.86 -19.91
CA TYR A 218 25.76 -5.61 -20.79
C TYR A 218 27.15 -5.40 -20.27
#